data_37b2ed757334c0399025e65e5c39b7ab
#
_entry.id   37b2ed757334c0399025e65e5c39b7ab
#
_cell.length_a   1.000
_cell.length_b   1.000
_cell.length_c   1.000
_cell.angle_alpha   90.00
_cell.angle_beta   90.00
_cell.angle_gamma   90.00
#
_symmetry.space_group_name_H-M   'P 1'
#
loop_
_entity.id
_entity.type
_entity.pdbx_description
1 polymer ?
#
loop_
_entity_poly.entity_id
_entity_poly.type
_entity_poly.pdbx_seq_one_letter_code
_entity_poly.pdbx_strand_id
1 'polypeptide(L)'
;DLGNYNDNTHFSINYALTIKQTDGSFSYYSHNSMANWYTKTLGDTSFSLTMTDEDAARSYVEAYKQELLKEGGEIYAETLTFTIQPQISFTVMDQTNGHVKVMVGGRGDKTLNRSLNRASNDIARQPGSSIKPLAVYGPALDTGTYSLASAIDDAPYYYSGTDAKLVTNFTKGEYRGLM
;
A
#
# COMPACT_ATOMS: atom_id res chain seq x y z
N ASP A 1 13.65 12.37 17.79
CA ASP A 1 12.90 11.95 18.97
C ASP A 1 11.73 11.06 18.54
N LEU A 2 11.92 9.75 18.62
CA LEU A 2 10.89 8.75 18.31
C LEU A 2 9.96 8.50 19.52
N GLY A 3 10.01 9.37 20.51
CA GLY A 3 9.43 9.19 21.80
C GLY A 3 7.97 9.51 21.90
N ASN A 4 7.09 9.12 21.13
CA ASN A 4 5.64 9.01 21.35
C ASN A 4 4.96 8.47 20.08
N TYR A 5 5.46 7.35 19.55
CA TYR A 5 4.62 6.55 18.72
C TYR A 5 3.53 6.01 19.64
N ASN A 6 2.35 6.62 19.56
CA ASN A 6 1.16 6.11 20.21
C ASN A 6 1.01 4.63 19.88
N ASP A 7 0.73 3.81 20.90
CA ASP A 7 0.51 2.37 20.79
C ASP A 7 -0.73 1.97 19.96
N ASN A 8 -1.29 2.86 19.16
CA ASN A 8 -2.33 2.57 18.19
C ASN A 8 -1.73 1.81 16.99
N THR A 9 -1.14 0.66 17.29
CA THR A 9 -0.70 -0.25 16.25
C THR A 9 -1.92 -0.79 15.53
N HIS A 10 -2.02 -0.48 14.23
CA HIS A 10 -3.03 -1.06 13.38
C HIS A 10 -2.50 -2.35 12.78
N PHE A 11 -3.38 -3.34 12.62
CA PHE A 11 -3.08 -4.60 11.97
C PHE A 11 -3.99 -4.80 10.76
N SER A 12 -3.43 -5.23 9.65
CA SER A 12 -4.22 -5.75 8.53
C SER A 12 -4.46 -7.24 8.72
N ILE A 13 -5.70 -7.66 8.56
CA ILE A 13 -6.13 -9.06 8.60
C ILE A 13 -5.77 -9.70 7.26
N ASN A 14 -4.94 -10.74 7.29
CA ASN A 14 -4.71 -11.63 6.16
C ASN A 14 -5.32 -12.98 6.49
N TYR A 15 -6.41 -13.30 5.81
CA TYR A 15 -7.18 -14.52 6.04
C TYR A 15 -7.35 -15.30 4.75
N ALA A 16 -7.12 -16.59 4.82
CA ALA A 16 -7.41 -17.55 3.77
C ALA A 16 -7.98 -18.82 4.38
N LEU A 17 -9.09 -19.30 3.84
CA LEU A 17 -9.78 -20.51 4.27
C LEU A 17 -10.12 -21.36 3.04
N THR A 18 -9.84 -22.65 3.14
CA THR A 18 -10.26 -23.66 2.17
C THR A 18 -11.18 -24.64 2.85
N ILE A 19 -12.39 -24.79 2.33
CA ILE A 19 -13.39 -25.74 2.82
C ILE A 19 -13.54 -26.85 1.78
N LYS A 20 -13.43 -28.10 2.21
CA LYS A 20 -13.81 -29.27 1.42
C LYS A 20 -15.31 -29.49 1.60
N GLN A 21 -16.05 -29.36 0.52
CA GLN A 21 -17.49 -29.52 0.50
C GLN A 21 -17.91 -31.01 0.61
N THR A 22 -19.17 -31.25 0.92
CA THR A 22 -19.74 -32.61 1.05
C THR A 22 -19.73 -33.41 -0.26
N ASP A 23 -19.68 -32.71 -1.42
CA ASP A 23 -19.54 -33.30 -2.75
C ASP A 23 -18.08 -33.60 -3.14
N GLY A 24 -17.12 -33.27 -2.25
CA GLY A 24 -15.68 -33.43 -2.47
C GLY A 24 -15.00 -32.25 -3.18
N SER A 25 -15.73 -31.23 -3.59
CA SER A 25 -15.16 -30.01 -4.19
C SER A 25 -14.50 -29.12 -3.12
N PHE A 26 -13.70 -28.13 -3.56
CA PHE A 26 -13.03 -27.18 -2.68
C PHE A 26 -13.53 -25.77 -2.93
N SER A 27 -13.90 -25.07 -1.87
CA SER A 27 -14.24 -23.67 -1.86
C SER A 27 -13.13 -22.86 -1.20
N TYR A 28 -12.75 -21.73 -1.85
CA TYR A 28 -11.65 -20.87 -1.41
C TYR A 28 -12.18 -19.52 -0.99
N TYR A 29 -11.82 -19.08 0.20
CA TYR A 29 -12.23 -17.81 0.79
C TYR A 29 -11.00 -17.01 1.22
N SER A 30 -11.06 -15.71 1.04
CA SER A 30 -9.98 -14.79 1.38
C SER A 30 -10.47 -13.68 2.31
N HIS A 31 -9.54 -12.87 2.82
CA HIS A 31 -9.89 -11.64 3.54
C HIS A 31 -10.79 -10.70 2.71
N ASN A 32 -10.64 -10.68 1.37
CA ASN A 32 -11.52 -9.90 0.49
C ASN A 32 -12.94 -10.48 0.42
N SER A 33 -13.07 -11.81 0.41
CA SER A 33 -14.37 -12.49 0.48
C SER A 33 -15.06 -12.15 1.79
N MET A 34 -14.34 -12.18 2.90
CA MET A 34 -14.83 -11.80 4.22
C MET A 34 -15.27 -10.33 4.26
N ALA A 35 -14.45 -9.41 3.73
CA ALA A 35 -14.79 -7.99 3.69
C ALA A 35 -16.06 -7.72 2.86
N ASN A 36 -16.20 -8.40 1.72
CA ASN A 36 -17.40 -8.32 0.90
C ASN A 36 -18.64 -8.85 1.64
N TRP A 37 -18.51 -9.92 2.39
CA TRP A 37 -19.61 -10.49 3.16
C TRP A 37 -20.08 -9.50 4.24
N TYR A 38 -19.17 -8.95 5.05
CA TYR A 38 -19.53 -7.95 6.05
C TYR A 38 -20.18 -6.70 5.43
N THR A 39 -19.55 -6.13 4.41
CA THR A 39 -19.97 -4.84 3.86
C THR A 39 -21.17 -4.94 2.93
N LYS A 40 -21.26 -5.98 2.08
CA LYS A 40 -22.30 -6.10 1.07
C LYS A 40 -23.46 -7.00 1.51
N THR A 41 -23.19 -8.08 2.24
CA THR A 41 -24.23 -9.02 2.64
C THR A 41 -24.88 -8.60 3.96
N LEU A 42 -24.06 -8.23 4.96
CA LEU A 42 -24.60 -7.78 6.25
C LEU A 42 -24.85 -6.27 6.32
N GLY A 43 -24.31 -5.48 5.36
CA GLY A 43 -24.44 -4.01 5.36
C GLY A 43 -23.63 -3.33 6.47
N ASP A 44 -22.65 -4.02 7.06
CA ASP A 44 -21.80 -3.46 8.11
C ASP A 44 -20.75 -2.52 7.49
N THR A 45 -21.07 -1.23 7.51
CA THR A 45 -20.17 -0.17 7.02
C THR A 45 -19.03 0.14 7.98
N SER A 46 -19.07 -0.38 9.21
CA SER A 46 -18.02 -0.20 10.22
C SER A 46 -16.88 -1.22 10.08
N PHE A 47 -17.12 -2.32 9.38
CA PHE A 47 -16.10 -3.35 9.18
C PHE A 47 -14.91 -2.83 8.38
N SER A 48 -13.72 -3.10 8.88
CA SER A 48 -12.45 -2.80 8.20
C SER A 48 -11.51 -3.98 8.28
N LEU A 49 -10.75 -4.22 7.21
CA LEU A 49 -9.64 -5.19 7.24
C LEU A 49 -8.44 -4.69 8.05
N THR A 50 -8.46 -3.43 8.49
CA THR A 50 -7.40 -2.86 9.34
C THR A 50 -8.02 -2.45 10.67
N MET A 51 -7.54 -3.04 11.74
CA MET A 51 -8.05 -2.86 13.10
C MET A 51 -6.93 -2.59 14.09
N THR A 52 -7.27 -2.04 15.24
CA THR A 52 -6.35 -1.79 16.36
C THR A 52 -6.41 -2.89 17.42
N ASP A 53 -7.50 -3.65 17.44
CA ASP A 53 -7.77 -4.72 18.41
C ASP A 53 -7.71 -6.08 17.69
N GLU A 54 -6.72 -6.88 18.08
CA GLU A 54 -6.51 -8.22 17.51
C GLU A 54 -7.61 -9.21 17.94
N ASP A 55 -8.12 -9.10 19.16
CA ASP A 55 -9.17 -9.99 19.65
C ASP A 55 -10.49 -9.72 18.93
N ALA A 56 -10.81 -8.45 18.69
CA ALA A 56 -11.95 -8.07 17.84
C ALA A 56 -11.78 -8.63 16.42
N ALA A 57 -10.58 -8.49 15.84
CA ALA A 57 -10.30 -9.01 14.50
C ALA A 57 -10.46 -10.53 14.42
N ARG A 58 -10.01 -11.26 15.43
CA ARG A 58 -10.21 -12.73 15.54
C ARG A 58 -11.68 -13.09 15.65
N SER A 59 -12.45 -12.31 16.40
CA SER A 59 -13.89 -12.52 16.54
C SER A 59 -14.63 -12.35 15.21
N TYR A 60 -14.26 -11.37 14.41
CA TYR A 60 -14.80 -11.20 13.05
C TYR A 60 -14.46 -12.39 12.14
N VAL A 61 -13.22 -12.86 12.16
CA VAL A 61 -12.80 -14.03 11.37
C VAL A 61 -13.57 -15.27 11.79
N GLU A 62 -13.72 -15.49 13.09
CA GLU A 62 -14.44 -16.66 13.61
C GLU A 62 -15.92 -16.62 13.24
N ALA A 63 -16.58 -15.47 13.36
CA ALA A 63 -17.99 -15.32 12.97
C ALA A 63 -18.19 -15.61 11.46
N TYR A 64 -17.31 -15.11 10.61
CA TYR A 64 -17.34 -15.40 9.17
C TYR A 64 -17.14 -16.89 8.88
N LYS A 65 -16.17 -17.51 9.53
CA LYS A 65 -15.89 -18.95 9.40
C LYS A 65 -17.11 -19.80 9.79
N GLN A 66 -17.71 -19.48 10.92
CA GLN A 66 -18.92 -20.20 11.39
C GLN A 66 -20.08 -20.06 10.40
N GLU A 67 -20.24 -18.90 9.77
CA GLU A 67 -21.26 -18.71 8.73
C GLU A 67 -21.04 -19.65 7.54
N LEU A 68 -19.79 -19.73 7.05
CA LEU A 68 -19.45 -20.57 5.91
C LEU A 68 -19.62 -22.07 6.20
N LEU A 69 -19.46 -22.49 7.45
CA LEU A 69 -19.62 -23.88 7.86
C LEU A 69 -21.08 -24.31 8.03
N LYS A 70 -22.05 -23.37 8.06
CA LYS A 70 -23.49 -23.72 8.14
C LYS A 70 -23.99 -24.53 6.94
N GLU A 71 -23.40 -24.33 5.77
CA GLU A 71 -23.75 -25.06 4.56
C GLU A 71 -23.19 -26.49 4.54
N GLY A 72 -22.45 -26.85 5.56
CA GLY A 72 -21.72 -28.11 5.66
C GLY A 72 -20.32 -28.01 5.04
N GLY A 73 -19.54 -29.07 5.24
CA GLY A 73 -18.16 -29.10 4.76
C GLY A 73 -17.16 -29.17 5.91
N GLU A 74 -15.91 -29.40 5.58
CA GLU A 74 -14.81 -29.60 6.51
C GLU A 74 -13.68 -28.63 6.21
N ILE A 75 -13.09 -28.02 7.24
CA ILE A 75 -11.94 -27.14 7.06
C ILE A 75 -10.76 -27.99 6.56
N TYR A 76 -10.32 -27.70 5.35
CA TYR A 76 -9.15 -28.34 4.75
C TYR A 76 -7.85 -27.58 5.08
N ALA A 77 -7.89 -26.27 4.99
CA ALA A 77 -6.76 -25.40 5.33
C ALA A 77 -7.26 -24.04 5.82
N GLU A 78 -6.60 -23.49 6.82
CA GLU A 78 -6.88 -22.16 7.35
C GLU A 78 -5.57 -21.44 7.64
N THR A 79 -5.50 -20.16 7.26
CA THR A 79 -4.38 -19.27 7.59
C THR A 79 -4.93 -17.94 8.03
N LEU A 80 -4.53 -17.50 9.22
CA LEU A 80 -4.82 -16.18 9.76
C LEU A 80 -3.51 -15.53 10.21
N THR A 81 -3.18 -14.40 9.64
CA THR A 81 -2.01 -13.61 10.06
C THR A 81 -2.37 -12.13 10.13
N PHE A 82 -1.70 -11.42 11.03
CA PHE A 82 -1.85 -9.99 11.21
C PHE A 82 -0.57 -9.30 10.75
N THR A 83 -0.72 -8.29 9.90
CA THR A 83 0.41 -7.50 9.43
C THR A 83 0.32 -6.10 10.01
N ILE A 84 1.32 -5.70 10.78
CA ILE A 84 1.41 -4.36 11.37
C ILE A 84 1.31 -3.29 10.29
N GLN A 85 0.54 -2.22 10.55
CA GLN A 85 0.36 -1.05 9.69
C GLN A 85 0.71 0.24 10.44
N PRO A 86 1.20 1.28 9.76
CA PRO A 86 1.64 1.28 8.37
C PRO A 86 2.92 0.46 8.15
N GLN A 87 3.10 -0.04 6.95
CA GLN A 87 4.33 -0.67 6.53
C GLN A 87 5.34 0.36 6.03
N ILE A 88 6.61 0.04 6.14
CA ILE A 88 7.71 0.85 5.64
C ILE A 88 8.71 -0.01 4.88
N SER A 89 9.28 0.55 3.85
CA SER A 89 10.48 -0.01 3.21
C SER A 89 11.47 1.10 2.90
N PHE A 90 12.75 0.79 2.98
CA PHE A 90 13.80 1.73 2.59
C PHE A 90 15.05 0.98 2.12
N THR A 91 15.84 1.68 1.33
CA THR A 91 17.13 1.22 0.84
C THR A 91 18.17 2.29 1.11
N VAL A 92 19.32 1.90 1.65
CA VAL A 92 20.48 2.77 1.82
C VAL A 92 21.53 2.37 0.81
N MET A 93 21.97 3.34 0.03
CA MET A 93 22.96 3.15 -1.03
C MET A 93 24.18 4.05 -0.79
N ASP A 94 25.35 3.51 -1.06
CA ASP A 94 26.58 4.26 -1.10
C ASP A 94 26.62 5.07 -2.42
N GLN A 95 26.53 6.38 -2.29
CA GLN A 95 26.48 7.27 -3.46
C GLN A 95 27.77 7.30 -4.29
N THR A 96 28.89 6.83 -3.74
CA THR A 96 30.19 6.86 -4.45
C THR A 96 30.34 5.72 -5.45
N ASN A 97 29.66 4.59 -5.20
CA ASN A 97 29.83 3.37 -6.00
C ASN A 97 28.51 2.65 -6.33
N GLY A 98 27.38 3.18 -5.86
CA GLY A 98 26.04 2.60 -6.10
C GLY A 98 25.75 1.32 -5.32
N HIS A 99 26.61 0.91 -4.39
CA HIS A 99 26.38 -0.31 -3.62
C HIS A 99 25.26 -0.14 -2.60
N VAL A 100 24.30 -1.05 -2.60
CA VAL A 100 23.27 -1.13 -1.58
C VAL A 100 23.87 -1.65 -0.29
N LYS A 101 23.85 -0.85 0.76
CA LYS A 101 24.39 -1.19 2.09
C LYS A 101 23.32 -1.76 3.01
N VAL A 102 22.06 -1.29 2.88
CA VAL A 102 20.94 -1.75 3.70
C VAL A 102 19.69 -1.82 2.81
N MET A 103 18.90 -2.85 3.01
CA MET A 103 17.58 -3.00 2.41
C MET A 103 16.60 -3.50 3.47
N VAL A 104 15.55 -2.73 3.73
CA VAL A 104 14.47 -3.09 4.64
C VAL A 104 13.18 -3.19 3.85
N GLY A 105 12.60 -4.38 3.78
CA GLY A 105 11.43 -4.66 2.96
C GLY A 105 10.09 -4.59 3.69
N GLY A 106 10.07 -4.30 4.98
CA GLY A 106 8.83 -4.21 5.76
C GLY A 106 9.10 -4.00 7.24
N ARG A 107 8.03 -3.65 7.97
CA ARG A 107 8.01 -3.48 9.43
C ARG A 107 7.44 -4.73 10.10
N GLY A 108 7.89 -5.03 11.31
CA GLY A 108 7.48 -6.17 12.12
C GLY A 108 8.32 -7.42 11.89
N ASP A 109 8.05 -8.44 12.69
CA ASP A 109 8.78 -9.69 12.65
C ASP A 109 8.50 -10.48 11.37
N LYS A 110 9.53 -11.08 10.81
CA LYS A 110 9.42 -12.01 9.69
C LYS A 110 9.15 -13.41 10.21
N THR A 111 7.91 -13.85 10.11
CA THR A 111 7.49 -15.18 10.54
C THR A 111 7.59 -16.23 9.45
N LEU A 112 7.71 -15.82 8.18
CA LEU A 112 7.76 -16.70 7.02
C LEU A 112 9.01 -16.42 6.17
N ASN A 113 9.62 -17.49 5.65
CA ASN A 113 10.63 -17.38 4.60
C ASN A 113 9.99 -16.85 3.31
N ARG A 114 10.76 -16.06 2.53
CA ARG A 114 10.30 -15.45 1.27
C ARG A 114 9.07 -14.53 1.44
N SER A 115 8.94 -13.88 2.60
CA SER A 115 7.94 -12.85 2.80
C SER A 115 8.17 -11.67 1.87
N LEU A 116 7.09 -10.93 1.57
CA LEU A 116 7.10 -9.80 0.67
C LEU A 116 8.17 -8.77 1.03
N ASN A 117 9.06 -8.47 0.08
CA ASN A 117 10.05 -7.41 0.19
C ASN A 117 9.55 -6.16 -0.56
N ARG A 118 9.04 -5.17 0.17
CA ARG A 118 8.52 -3.92 -0.42
C ARG A 118 9.61 -2.98 -0.94
N ALA A 119 10.88 -3.29 -0.69
CA ALA A 119 12.02 -2.55 -1.23
C ALA A 119 12.53 -3.16 -2.56
N SER A 120 11.92 -4.23 -3.05
CA SER A 120 12.23 -4.85 -4.34
C SER A 120 11.28 -4.36 -5.43
N ASN A 121 11.59 -4.72 -6.67
CA ASN A 121 10.77 -4.41 -7.86
C ASN A 121 9.44 -5.20 -7.92
N ASP A 122 9.18 -6.11 -6.98
CA ASP A 122 7.91 -6.84 -6.91
C ASP A 122 6.73 -5.94 -6.51
N ILE A 123 7.02 -4.77 -5.95
CA ILE A 123 6.03 -3.77 -5.53
C ILE A 123 6.23 -2.47 -6.31
N ALA A 124 5.29 -2.20 -7.21
CA ALA A 124 5.20 -0.92 -7.90
C ALA A 124 4.24 0.03 -7.14
N ARG A 125 4.73 1.20 -6.78
CA ARG A 125 3.95 2.29 -6.19
C ARG A 125 4.15 3.56 -6.98
N GLN A 126 3.11 4.38 -7.09
CA GLN A 126 3.26 5.71 -7.68
C GLN A 126 4.16 6.57 -6.78
N PRO A 127 5.28 7.07 -7.30
CA PRO A 127 6.23 7.86 -6.51
C PRO A 127 5.71 9.26 -6.19
N GLY A 128 4.67 9.73 -6.89
CA GLY A 128 4.20 11.10 -6.77
C GLY A 128 5.33 12.11 -7.04
N SER A 129 5.34 13.21 -6.33
CA SER A 129 6.35 14.28 -6.51
C SER A 129 7.77 13.87 -6.11
N SER A 130 7.98 12.75 -5.43
CA SER A 130 9.32 12.27 -5.09
C SER A 130 10.14 11.82 -6.30
N ILE A 131 9.51 11.62 -7.47
CA ILE A 131 10.19 11.32 -8.72
C ILE A 131 10.83 12.57 -9.35
N LYS A 132 10.44 13.79 -8.99
CA LYS A 132 10.89 15.03 -9.63
C LYS A 132 12.40 15.22 -9.66
N PRO A 133 13.15 14.91 -8.58
CA PRO A 133 14.62 14.99 -8.63
C PRO A 133 15.23 14.17 -9.76
N LEU A 134 14.69 12.96 -10.01
CA LEU A 134 15.22 12.03 -11.02
C LEU A 134 14.69 12.34 -12.43
N ALA A 135 13.39 12.64 -12.56
CA ALA A 135 12.74 12.75 -13.88
C ALA A 135 12.69 14.18 -14.43
N VAL A 136 12.88 15.18 -13.59
CA VAL A 136 12.77 16.60 -13.99
C VAL A 136 14.06 17.36 -13.72
N TYR A 137 14.46 17.48 -12.45
CA TYR A 137 15.59 18.35 -12.08
C TYR A 137 16.92 17.78 -12.52
N GLY A 138 17.15 16.47 -12.36
CA GLY A 138 18.39 15.84 -12.81
C GLY A 138 18.64 16.04 -14.31
N PRO A 139 17.71 15.65 -15.20
CA PRO A 139 17.84 15.88 -16.64
C PRO A 139 17.97 17.37 -17.01
N ALA A 140 17.21 18.25 -16.34
CA ALA A 140 17.30 19.68 -16.62
C ALA A 140 18.69 20.27 -16.32
N LEU A 141 19.32 19.84 -15.24
CA LEU A 141 20.68 20.23 -14.88
C LEU A 141 21.73 19.56 -15.80
N ASP A 142 21.54 18.29 -16.14
CA ASP A 142 22.48 17.53 -16.96
C ASP A 142 22.58 18.08 -18.39
N THR A 143 21.51 18.63 -18.94
CA THR A 143 21.52 19.30 -20.26
C THR A 143 22.32 20.61 -20.26
N GLY A 144 22.70 21.15 -19.11
CA GLY A 144 23.36 22.44 -18.98
C GLY A 144 22.49 23.65 -19.33
N THR A 145 21.22 23.44 -19.67
CA THR A 145 20.27 24.53 -20.02
C THR A 145 19.81 25.28 -18.77
N TYR A 146 19.71 24.54 -17.65
CA TYR A 146 19.25 25.05 -16.35
C TYR A 146 20.32 24.86 -15.28
N SER A 147 20.29 25.72 -14.29
CA SER A 147 21.11 25.65 -13.08
C SER A 147 20.23 25.74 -11.85
N LEU A 148 20.80 25.53 -10.65
CA LEU A 148 20.06 25.69 -9.39
C LEU A 148 19.57 27.15 -9.17
N ALA A 149 20.14 28.12 -9.90
CA ALA A 149 19.75 29.54 -9.84
C ALA A 149 18.86 29.94 -11.02
N SER A 150 18.46 29.04 -11.89
CA SER A 150 17.57 29.37 -13.00
C SER A 150 16.18 29.73 -12.50
N ALA A 151 15.67 30.86 -12.88
CA ALA A 151 14.29 31.27 -12.63
C ALA A 151 13.35 30.55 -13.60
N ILE A 152 12.22 30.08 -13.08
CA ILE A 152 11.17 29.41 -13.83
C ILE A 152 9.87 30.22 -13.72
N ASP A 153 9.19 30.40 -14.83
CA ASP A 153 7.89 31.09 -14.85
C ASP A 153 6.79 30.08 -14.52
N ASP A 154 6.18 30.24 -13.36
CA ASP A 154 5.00 29.50 -12.93
C ASP A 154 3.74 30.14 -13.52
N ALA A 155 3.48 29.84 -14.79
CA ALA A 155 2.39 30.36 -15.58
C ALA A 155 1.45 29.22 -16.07
N PRO A 156 0.23 29.56 -16.51
CA PRO A 156 -0.67 28.56 -17.11
C PRO A 156 -0.02 27.83 -18.27
N TYR A 157 0.06 26.53 -18.20
CA TYR A 157 0.61 25.67 -19.25
C TYR A 157 -0.43 24.62 -19.68
N TYR A 158 -0.53 24.39 -20.98
CA TYR A 158 -1.44 23.40 -21.55
C TYR A 158 -0.67 22.27 -22.19
N TYR A 159 -1.14 21.03 -22.01
CA TYR A 159 -0.61 19.91 -22.77
C TYR A 159 -0.83 20.13 -24.27
N SER A 160 0.16 19.76 -25.08
CA SER A 160 0.03 19.75 -26.54
C SER A 160 -0.92 18.62 -26.97
N GLY A 161 -1.82 18.90 -27.91
CA GLY A 161 -2.76 17.93 -28.51
C GLY A 161 -4.15 18.50 -28.74
N THR A 162 -5.04 17.68 -29.28
CA THR A 162 -6.43 18.07 -29.60
C THR A 162 -7.27 18.39 -28.36
N ASP A 163 -6.95 17.77 -27.21
CA ASP A 163 -7.60 17.98 -25.93
C ASP A 163 -6.66 18.72 -24.97
N ALA A 164 -6.27 19.94 -25.33
CA ALA A 164 -5.35 20.74 -24.55
C ALA A 164 -5.84 20.94 -23.11
N LYS A 165 -5.35 20.09 -22.20
CA LYS A 165 -5.70 20.15 -20.78
C LYS A 165 -4.76 21.08 -20.04
N LEU A 166 -5.33 22.00 -19.26
CA LEU A 166 -4.56 22.89 -18.39
C LEU A 166 -3.85 22.09 -17.29
N VAL A 167 -2.56 22.31 -17.15
CA VAL A 167 -1.78 21.84 -16.01
C VAL A 167 -2.03 22.77 -14.83
N THR A 168 -2.57 22.26 -13.76
CA THR A 168 -2.89 23.05 -12.57
C THR A 168 -1.90 22.76 -11.44
N ASN A 169 -1.52 23.79 -10.71
CA ASN A 169 -0.78 23.66 -9.47
C ASN A 169 -1.64 22.99 -8.38
N PHE A 170 -0.98 22.49 -7.33
CA PHE A 170 -1.65 21.95 -6.14
C PHE A 170 -2.65 22.95 -5.53
N THR A 171 -2.37 24.23 -5.63
CA THR A 171 -3.22 25.36 -5.18
C THR A 171 -4.36 25.71 -6.15
N LYS A 172 -4.71 24.79 -7.07
CA LYS A 172 -5.89 24.90 -7.95
C LYS A 172 -6.03 26.23 -8.70
N GLY A 173 -5.04 26.53 -9.56
CA GLY A 173 -5.12 27.67 -10.48
C GLY A 173 -4.46 28.94 -10.00
N GLU A 174 -3.79 28.91 -8.85
CA GLU A 174 -2.88 29.99 -8.46
C GLU A 174 -1.51 29.76 -9.10
N TYR A 175 -1.04 30.75 -9.81
CA TYR A 175 0.29 30.77 -10.42
C TYR A 175 1.10 31.89 -9.78
N ARG A 176 2.39 31.65 -9.53
CA ARG A 176 3.25 32.55 -8.78
C ARG A 176 4.08 33.46 -9.66
N GLY A 177 4.03 33.23 -10.98
CA GLY A 177 4.87 33.96 -11.93
C GLY A 177 6.33 33.53 -11.86
N LEU A 178 7.22 34.44 -12.19
CA LEU A 178 8.65 34.16 -12.21
C LEU A 178 9.18 33.92 -10.80
N MET A 179 9.74 32.75 -10.56
CA MET A 179 10.34 32.31 -9.28
C MET A 179 11.82 32.01 -9.46
#